data_df0d3d6ef4e33144b2872ed5ca98f426
#
_entry.id   df0d3d6ef4e33144b2872ed5ca98f426
#
_cell.length_a   1.000
_cell.length_b   1.000
_cell.length_c   1.000
_cell.angle_alpha   90.00
_cell.angle_beta   90.00
_cell.angle_gamma   90.00
#
_symmetry.space_group_name_H-M   'P 1'
#
loop_
_entity.id
_entity.type
_entity.pdbx_description
1 polymer ?
#
loop_
_entity_poly.entity_id
_entity_poly.type
_entity_poly.pdbx_seq_one_letter_code
_entity_poly.pdbx_strand_id
1 'polypeptide(L)'
;MLKKMASDALGLSDVGTIISPAEFSKTDADDYVMHEDGEKIYFLIKTKADEYCFTNLALIHVDGENAISSKRLLKRYPYSQYQISNVMLETAGKLDLDIEIKFTIGNINFSIDVKKSQIDQLKDLYKALIRIAEMTHESSIQMGYARE
;
A
#
# COMPACT_ATOMS: atom_id res chain seq x y z
N MET A 1 14.89 13.91 17.49
CA MET A 1 13.65 14.65 17.80
C MET A 1 13.46 15.91 16.97
N LEU A 2 14.45 16.81 16.95
CA LEU A 2 14.32 18.02 16.12
C LEU A 2 14.21 17.75 14.63
N LYS A 3 14.95 16.78 14.10
CA LYS A 3 14.86 16.38 12.71
C LYS A 3 13.47 15.85 12.36
N LYS A 4 12.89 15.05 13.25
CA LYS A 4 11.54 14.52 13.03
C LYS A 4 10.51 15.63 13.06
N MET A 5 10.61 16.53 14.03
CA MET A 5 9.68 17.67 14.13
C MET A 5 9.78 18.58 12.91
N ALA A 6 10.98 18.84 12.42
CA ALA A 6 11.17 19.64 11.21
C ALA A 6 10.60 18.93 9.98
N SER A 7 10.83 17.62 9.85
CA SER A 7 10.28 16.83 8.77
C SER A 7 8.76 16.78 8.84
N ASP A 8 8.19 16.60 10.02
CA ASP A 8 6.74 16.58 10.23
C ASP A 8 6.13 17.93 9.87
N ALA A 9 6.76 19.03 10.29
CA ALA A 9 6.32 20.38 9.97
C ALA A 9 6.35 20.66 8.45
N LEU A 10 7.29 20.03 7.74
CA LEU A 10 7.40 20.15 6.28
C LEU A 10 6.56 19.11 5.54
N GLY A 11 5.88 18.19 6.26
CA GLY A 11 5.09 17.13 5.65
C GLY A 11 5.92 16.08 4.90
N LEU A 12 7.21 15.94 5.25
CA LEU A 12 8.12 15.02 4.56
C LEU A 12 8.38 13.72 5.33
N SER A 13 8.00 13.64 6.62
CA SER A 13 8.30 12.48 7.48
C SER A 13 7.61 11.21 7.04
N ASP A 14 6.39 11.32 6.49
CA ASP A 14 5.56 10.18 6.12
C ASP A 14 5.48 9.96 4.61
N VAL A 15 6.27 10.70 3.83
CA VAL A 15 6.30 10.53 2.39
C VAL A 15 6.96 9.21 2.04
N GLY A 16 6.22 8.35 1.33
CA GLY A 16 6.69 7.04 0.93
C GLY A 16 7.55 7.05 -0.32
N THR A 17 8.32 6.00 -0.44
CA THR A 17 9.10 5.68 -1.63
C THR A 17 8.67 4.33 -2.15
N ILE A 18 8.38 4.24 -3.45
CA ILE A 18 8.11 2.95 -4.08
C ILE A 18 9.45 2.25 -4.27
N ILE A 19 9.55 1.05 -3.69
CA ILE A 19 10.78 0.28 -3.66
C ILE A 19 10.92 -0.50 -4.97
N SER A 20 12.11 -0.51 -5.56
CA SER A 20 12.36 -1.29 -6.77
C SER A 20 12.42 -2.79 -6.45
N PRO A 21 12.08 -3.67 -7.41
CA PRO A 21 12.10 -5.12 -7.16
C PRO A 21 13.44 -5.65 -6.64
N ALA A 22 14.56 -5.09 -7.08
CA ALA A 22 15.88 -5.48 -6.62
C ALA A 22 16.09 -5.26 -5.12
N GLU A 23 15.31 -4.38 -4.52
CA GLU A 23 15.43 -4.01 -3.11
C GLU A 23 14.36 -4.66 -2.21
N PHE A 24 13.44 -5.44 -2.79
CA PHE A 24 12.35 -6.06 -2.01
C PHE A 24 12.88 -6.90 -0.85
N SER A 25 13.95 -7.66 -1.07
CA SER A 25 14.52 -8.54 -0.04
C SER A 25 15.08 -7.80 1.16
N LYS A 26 15.28 -6.50 1.06
CA LYS A 26 15.78 -5.66 2.15
C LYS A 26 14.67 -5.10 3.03
N THR A 27 13.41 -5.37 2.70
CA THR A 27 12.28 -4.86 3.45
C THR A 27 11.80 -5.88 4.47
N ASP A 28 11.15 -5.39 5.53
CA ASP A 28 10.59 -6.26 6.57
C ASP A 28 9.42 -7.08 6.03
N ALA A 29 8.60 -6.46 5.18
CA ALA A 29 7.42 -7.12 4.62
C ALA A 29 7.77 -8.37 3.81
N ASP A 30 8.92 -8.40 3.14
CA ASP A 30 9.34 -9.54 2.33
C ASP A 30 9.41 -10.84 3.13
N ASP A 31 9.78 -10.76 4.41
CA ASP A 31 9.86 -11.91 5.29
C ASP A 31 8.50 -12.59 5.53
N TYR A 32 7.41 -11.87 5.26
CA TYR A 32 6.05 -12.33 5.50
C TYR A 32 5.28 -12.66 4.22
N VAL A 33 5.93 -12.57 3.09
CA VAL A 33 5.37 -12.99 1.80
C VAL A 33 5.54 -14.51 1.67
N MET A 34 4.47 -15.18 1.30
CA MET A 34 4.48 -16.65 1.17
C MET A 34 5.04 -17.05 -0.20
N HIS A 35 6.31 -16.78 -0.41
CA HIS A 35 7.00 -17.03 -1.68
C HIS A 35 6.88 -18.49 -2.13
N GLU A 36 6.96 -19.42 -1.19
CA GLU A 36 6.88 -20.85 -1.46
C GLU A 36 5.52 -21.28 -1.98
N ASP A 37 4.48 -20.50 -1.64
CA ASP A 37 3.10 -20.76 -2.06
C ASP A 37 2.71 -19.95 -3.31
N GLY A 38 3.67 -19.34 -3.96
CA GLY A 38 3.44 -18.58 -5.18
C GLY A 38 3.01 -17.13 -4.97
N GLU A 39 3.10 -16.61 -3.76
CA GLU A 39 2.84 -15.20 -3.53
C GLU A 39 4.01 -14.37 -4.05
N LYS A 40 3.69 -13.28 -4.77
CA LYS A 40 4.68 -12.38 -5.38
C LYS A 40 4.35 -10.94 -5.05
N ILE A 41 5.39 -10.17 -4.76
CA ILE A 41 5.25 -8.73 -4.53
C ILE A 41 5.09 -8.03 -5.87
N TYR A 42 4.03 -7.23 -6.00
CA TYR A 42 3.82 -6.36 -7.15
C TYR A 42 4.35 -4.95 -6.89
N PHE A 43 4.01 -4.38 -5.73
CA PHE A 43 4.43 -3.05 -5.33
C PHE A 43 4.73 -3.03 -3.85
N LEU A 44 5.73 -2.27 -3.48
CA LEU A 44 6.05 -2.06 -2.07
C LEU A 44 6.36 -0.58 -1.87
N ILE A 45 5.62 0.06 -0.98
CA ILE A 45 5.85 1.45 -0.58
C ILE A 45 6.39 1.46 0.83
N LYS A 46 7.52 2.11 1.01
CA LYS A 46 8.13 2.26 2.33
C LYS A 46 8.10 3.71 2.75
N THR A 47 7.51 3.98 3.92
CA THR A 47 7.61 5.27 4.59
C THR A 47 8.63 5.16 5.72
N LYS A 48 8.80 6.22 6.49
CA LYS A 48 9.73 6.21 7.61
C LYS A 48 9.38 5.13 8.64
N ALA A 49 8.10 4.93 8.91
CA ALA A 49 7.63 4.01 9.94
C ALA A 49 6.99 2.74 9.37
N ASP A 50 6.37 2.82 8.22
CA ASP A 50 5.48 1.78 7.69
C ASP A 50 5.99 1.19 6.38
N GLU A 51 5.52 -0.03 6.08
CA GLU A 51 5.65 -0.64 4.77
C GLU A 51 4.28 -1.10 4.30
N TYR A 52 4.00 -0.86 3.03
CA TYR A 52 2.77 -1.29 2.37
C TYR A 52 3.16 -2.20 1.21
N CYS A 53 2.98 -3.49 1.38
CA CYS A 53 3.41 -4.49 0.42
C CYS A 53 2.17 -5.08 -0.28
N PHE A 54 2.01 -4.75 -1.55
CA PHE A 54 0.91 -5.26 -2.38
C PHE A 54 1.39 -6.48 -3.13
N THR A 55 0.86 -7.64 -2.76
CA THR A 55 1.17 -8.88 -3.46
C THR A 55 0.02 -9.25 -4.41
N ASN A 56 0.16 -10.38 -5.10
CA ASN A 56 -0.93 -10.91 -5.91
C ASN A 56 -2.11 -11.43 -5.06
N LEU A 57 -1.93 -11.62 -3.74
CA LEU A 57 -2.94 -12.23 -2.87
C LEU A 57 -3.47 -11.30 -1.79
N ALA A 58 -2.68 -10.32 -1.37
CA ALA A 58 -3.00 -9.54 -0.18
C ALA A 58 -2.24 -8.22 -0.15
N LEU A 59 -2.73 -7.31 0.69
CA LEU A 59 -1.92 -6.21 1.19
C LEU A 59 -1.30 -6.65 2.51
N ILE A 60 0.00 -6.56 2.62
CA ILE A 60 0.73 -6.75 3.87
C ILE A 60 1.16 -5.36 4.36
N HIS A 61 0.64 -4.97 5.51
CA HIS A 61 0.97 -3.68 6.12
C HIS A 61 1.82 -3.90 7.36
N VAL A 62 3.06 -3.45 7.30
CA VAL A 62 3.94 -3.40 8.46
C VAL A 62 3.77 -2.04 9.11
N ASP A 63 3.07 -2.02 10.22
CA ASP A 63 2.69 -0.80 10.91
C ASP A 63 3.71 -0.50 12.02
N GLY A 64 4.51 0.54 11.80
CA GLY A 64 5.52 0.99 12.74
C GLY A 64 5.05 2.17 13.58
N GLU A 65 3.78 2.21 13.92
CA GLU A 65 3.13 3.32 14.62
C GLU A 65 3.88 3.75 15.89
N ASN A 66 4.59 2.83 16.52
CA ASN A 66 5.35 3.12 17.73
C ASN A 66 6.86 3.04 17.47
N ALA A 67 7.41 4.10 16.89
CA ALA A 67 8.83 4.19 16.57
C ALA A 67 9.74 4.11 17.81
N ILE A 68 9.21 4.38 18.99
CA ILE A 68 9.98 4.39 20.24
C ILE A 68 10.27 2.97 20.73
N SER A 69 9.30 2.05 20.59
CA SER A 69 9.44 0.69 21.09
C SER A 69 10.06 -0.28 20.08
N SER A 70 10.30 0.15 18.85
CA SER A 70 10.72 -0.70 17.72
C SER A 70 9.78 -1.90 17.44
N LYS A 71 8.64 -1.96 18.13
CA LYS A 71 7.62 -2.96 17.85
C LYS A 71 6.84 -2.59 16.62
N ARG A 72 6.58 -3.58 15.80
CA ARG A 72 5.79 -3.41 14.59
C ARG A 72 4.60 -4.33 14.62
N LEU A 73 3.46 -3.82 14.19
CA LEU A 73 2.26 -4.62 14.04
C LEU A 73 2.14 -5.04 12.58
N LEU A 74 2.11 -6.34 12.34
CA LEU A 74 1.98 -6.90 11.01
C LEU A 74 0.52 -7.22 10.75
N LYS A 75 -0.03 -6.62 9.70
CA LYS A 75 -1.43 -6.80 9.30
C LYS A 75 -1.48 -7.36 7.89
N ARG A 76 -2.31 -8.37 7.68
CA ARG A 76 -2.51 -8.96 6.36
C ARG A 76 -3.97 -8.85 5.95
N TYR A 77 -4.19 -8.33 4.76
CA TYR A 77 -5.54 -8.16 4.19
C TYR A 77 -5.63 -8.93 2.87
N PRO A 78 -6.02 -10.22 2.90
CA PRO A 78 -6.24 -10.98 1.67
C PRO A 78 -7.38 -10.39 0.86
N TYR A 79 -7.18 -10.24 -0.45
CA TYR A 79 -8.23 -9.68 -1.32
C TYR A 79 -9.47 -10.55 -1.40
N SER A 80 -9.32 -11.85 -1.11
CA SER A 80 -10.45 -12.78 -1.05
C SER A 80 -11.39 -12.52 0.13
N GLN A 81 -10.90 -11.84 1.16
CA GLN A 81 -11.66 -11.55 2.38
C GLN A 81 -12.01 -10.06 2.53
N TYR A 82 -11.19 -9.19 1.95
CA TYR A 82 -11.31 -7.74 2.09
C TYR A 82 -11.37 -7.11 0.71
N GLN A 83 -12.55 -6.68 0.30
CA GLN A 83 -12.73 -6.06 -1.00
C GLN A 83 -12.06 -4.69 -1.05
N ILE A 84 -11.37 -4.42 -2.16
CA ILE A 84 -10.81 -3.09 -2.44
C ILE A 84 -11.88 -2.24 -3.10
N SER A 85 -12.00 -1.00 -2.64
CA SER A 85 -12.95 -0.03 -3.18
C SER A 85 -12.39 1.39 -3.02
N ASN A 86 -13.08 2.35 -3.63
CA ASN A 86 -12.78 3.78 -3.49
C ASN A 86 -11.32 4.12 -3.81
N VAL A 87 -10.78 3.53 -4.88
CA VAL A 87 -9.39 3.78 -5.29
C VAL A 87 -9.30 5.16 -5.92
N MET A 88 -8.51 6.04 -5.34
CA MET A 88 -8.33 7.41 -5.80
C MET A 88 -6.85 7.76 -5.86
N LEU A 89 -6.48 8.50 -6.91
CA LEU A 89 -5.13 9.04 -7.06
C LEU A 89 -5.22 10.56 -7.05
N GLU A 90 -4.66 11.19 -6.04
CA GLU A 90 -4.57 12.63 -5.95
C GLU A 90 -3.24 13.09 -6.52
N THR A 91 -3.29 13.78 -7.65
CA THR A 91 -2.10 14.28 -8.31
C THR A 91 -1.65 15.60 -7.68
N ALA A 92 -0.35 15.81 -7.64
CA ALA A 92 0.21 16.99 -7.04
C ALA A 92 -0.05 18.23 -7.90
N GLY A 93 -0.41 19.34 -7.24
CA GLY A 93 -0.39 20.65 -7.86
C GLY A 93 1.05 21.14 -8.07
N LYS A 94 1.21 22.36 -8.60
CA LYS A 94 2.54 22.90 -8.92
C LYS A 94 3.45 23.05 -7.69
N LEU A 95 2.87 23.31 -6.53
CA LEU A 95 3.60 23.55 -5.29
C LEU A 95 3.71 22.33 -4.38
N ASP A 96 3.02 21.25 -4.72
CA ASP A 96 3.03 20.05 -3.91
C ASP A 96 4.29 19.23 -4.15
N LEU A 97 4.84 18.64 -3.10
CA LEU A 97 6.05 17.83 -3.14
C LEU A 97 5.74 16.32 -3.23
N ASP A 98 4.51 15.95 -2.99
CA ASP A 98 4.06 14.56 -2.94
C ASP A 98 2.74 14.38 -3.68
N ILE A 99 2.46 13.13 -3.97
CA ILE A 99 1.20 12.66 -4.54
C ILE A 99 0.62 11.64 -3.58
N GLU A 100 -0.68 11.36 -3.69
CA GLU A 100 -1.34 10.52 -2.70
C GLU A 100 -2.20 9.47 -3.37
N ILE A 101 -2.10 8.23 -2.90
CA ILE A 101 -3.03 7.18 -3.28
C ILE A 101 -3.94 6.87 -2.09
N LYS A 102 -5.23 6.82 -2.36
CA LYS A 102 -6.26 6.50 -1.36
C LYS A 102 -7.05 5.30 -1.81
N PHE A 103 -7.35 4.42 -0.89
CA PHE A 103 -8.21 3.26 -1.17
C PHE A 103 -8.80 2.74 0.13
N THR A 104 -9.83 1.91 -0.02
CA THR A 104 -10.46 1.24 1.11
C THR A 104 -10.29 -0.27 0.92
N ILE A 105 -9.89 -0.96 1.98
CA ILE A 105 -9.85 -2.43 2.01
C ILE A 105 -10.82 -2.89 3.10
N GLY A 106 -11.87 -3.62 2.70
CA GLY A 106 -12.97 -3.90 3.61
C GLY A 106 -13.64 -2.61 4.03
N ASN A 107 -13.52 -2.26 5.29
CA ASN A 107 -14.01 -0.98 5.84
C ASN A 107 -12.86 -0.09 6.36
N ILE A 108 -11.63 -0.40 5.99
CA ILE A 108 -10.45 0.33 6.45
C ILE A 108 -9.97 1.25 5.34
N ASN A 109 -9.83 2.53 5.67
CA ASN A 109 -9.35 3.54 4.72
C ASN A 109 -7.84 3.70 4.82
N PHE A 110 -7.18 3.71 3.68
CA PHE A 110 -5.74 3.95 3.56
C PHE A 110 -5.49 5.20 2.73
N SER A 111 -4.46 5.93 3.13
CA SER A 111 -3.99 7.13 2.43
C SER A 111 -2.45 7.11 2.53
N ILE A 112 -1.80 7.05 1.37
CA ILE A 112 -0.34 6.90 1.32
C ILE A 112 0.22 8.01 0.44
N ASP A 113 1.06 8.86 1.02
CA ASP A 113 1.78 9.89 0.30
C ASP A 113 3.05 9.29 -0.30
N VAL A 114 3.33 9.63 -1.55
CA VAL A 114 4.49 9.13 -2.29
C VAL A 114 5.19 10.30 -2.96
N LYS A 115 6.49 10.19 -3.12
CA LYS A 115 7.31 11.20 -3.80
C LYS A 115 6.76 11.51 -5.18
N LYS A 116 6.62 12.80 -5.49
CA LYS A 116 6.13 13.27 -6.80
C LYS A 116 6.94 12.72 -7.97
N SER A 117 8.23 12.49 -7.79
CA SER A 117 9.09 11.92 -8.81
C SER A 117 8.69 10.50 -9.23
N GLN A 118 7.90 9.80 -8.41
CA GLN A 118 7.46 8.44 -8.69
C GLN A 118 6.01 8.37 -9.16
N ILE A 119 5.50 9.44 -9.78
CA ILE A 119 4.11 9.49 -10.26
C ILE A 119 3.79 8.36 -11.23
N ASP A 120 4.71 8.01 -12.13
CA ASP A 120 4.44 6.97 -13.12
C ASP A 120 4.26 5.60 -12.47
N GLN A 121 5.11 5.27 -11.50
CA GLN A 121 4.99 4.03 -10.74
C GLN A 121 3.69 4.01 -9.92
N LEU A 122 3.29 5.16 -9.36
CA LEU A 122 2.05 5.23 -8.58
C LEU A 122 0.81 5.10 -9.47
N LYS A 123 0.87 5.59 -10.70
CA LYS A 123 -0.19 5.35 -11.70
C LYS A 123 -0.36 3.87 -11.99
N ASP A 124 0.73 3.13 -12.09
CA ASP A 124 0.68 1.68 -12.30
C ASP A 124 0.04 0.97 -11.11
N LEU A 125 0.38 1.37 -9.89
CA LEU A 125 -0.26 0.84 -8.69
C LEU A 125 -1.76 1.16 -8.66
N TYR A 126 -2.11 2.39 -8.99
CA TYR A 126 -3.52 2.82 -9.06
C TYR A 126 -4.32 1.92 -10.00
N LYS A 127 -3.78 1.66 -11.19
CA LYS A 127 -4.43 0.76 -12.16
C LYS A 127 -4.50 -0.68 -11.66
N ALA A 128 -3.46 -1.15 -11.00
CA ALA A 128 -3.43 -2.51 -10.44
C ALA A 128 -4.49 -2.69 -9.35
N LEU A 129 -4.64 -1.71 -8.48
CA LEU A 129 -5.67 -1.76 -7.43
C LEU A 129 -7.09 -1.76 -8.00
N ILE A 130 -7.32 -0.99 -9.06
CA ILE A 130 -8.62 -0.99 -9.75
C ILE A 130 -8.91 -2.36 -10.35
N ARG A 131 -7.93 -2.99 -10.99
CA ARG A 131 -8.11 -4.33 -11.55
C ARG A 131 -8.43 -5.36 -10.48
N ILE A 132 -7.73 -5.32 -9.36
CA ILE A 132 -8.01 -6.22 -8.23
C ILE A 132 -9.43 -5.98 -7.70
N ALA A 133 -9.83 -4.73 -7.57
CA ALA A 133 -11.16 -4.37 -7.10
C ALA A 133 -12.26 -4.93 -8.02
N GLU A 134 -12.09 -4.76 -9.33
CA GLU A 134 -13.05 -5.26 -10.33
C GLU A 134 -13.12 -6.78 -10.34
N MET A 135 -11.99 -7.46 -10.28
CA MET A 135 -11.95 -8.92 -10.27
C MET A 135 -12.65 -9.50 -9.03
N THR A 136 -12.43 -8.94 -7.86
CA THR A 136 -13.08 -9.42 -6.64
C THR A 136 -14.58 -9.15 -6.66
N HIS A 137 -14.99 -8.03 -7.23
CA HIS A 137 -16.42 -7.70 -7.38
C HIS A 137 -17.12 -8.66 -8.33
N GLU A 138 -16.53 -8.95 -9.48
CA GLU A 138 -17.07 -9.92 -10.44
C GLU A 138 -17.22 -11.29 -9.83
N SER A 139 -16.21 -11.77 -9.11
CA SER A 139 -16.27 -13.05 -8.40
C SER A 139 -17.41 -13.08 -7.40
N SER A 140 -17.62 -12.00 -6.68
CA SER A 140 -18.71 -11.89 -5.71
C SER A 140 -20.08 -11.96 -6.39
N ILE A 141 -20.23 -11.30 -7.53
CA ILE A 141 -21.46 -11.35 -8.32
C ILE A 141 -21.72 -12.76 -8.82
N GLN A 142 -20.73 -13.41 -9.41
CA GLN A 142 -20.85 -14.77 -9.91
C GLN A 142 -21.25 -15.75 -8.81
N MET A 143 -20.66 -15.64 -7.63
CA MET A 143 -21.02 -16.47 -6.49
C MET A 143 -22.45 -16.20 -6.01
N GLY A 144 -22.91 -14.96 -6.08
CA GLY A 144 -24.28 -14.60 -5.78
C GLY A 144 -25.27 -15.27 -6.73
N TYR A 145 -24.99 -15.25 -8.02
CA TYR A 145 -25.83 -15.93 -9.02
C TYR A 145 -25.82 -17.44 -8.86
N ALA A 146 -24.71 -18.02 -8.49
CA ALA A 146 -24.62 -19.48 -8.30
C ALA A 146 -25.43 -19.98 -7.11
N ARG A 147 -25.80 -19.10 -6.18
CA ARG A 147 -26.63 -19.46 -5.01
C ARG A 147 -28.11 -19.31 -5.26
N GLU A 148 -28.50 -18.65 -6.32
CA GLU A 148 -29.89 -18.52 -6.72
C GLU A 148 -30.31 -19.67 -7.63
#